data_ea00b7dacb21384661d781ad913c4855
#
_entry.id   ea00b7dacb21384661d781ad913c4855
#
_cell.length_a   1.000
_cell.length_b   1.000
_cell.length_c   1.000
_cell.angle_alpha   90.00
_cell.angle_beta   90.00
_cell.angle_gamma   90.00
#
_symmetry.space_group_name_H-M   'P 1'
#
loop_
_entity.id
_entity.type
_entity.pdbx_description
1 polymer ?
#
loop_
_entity_poly.entity_id
_entity_poly.type
_entity_poly.pdbx_seq_one_letter_code
_entity_poly.pdbx_strand_id
1 'polypeptide(L)'
;VFRLAAIIALSFALHPACAAEARIIVQQSPLAGFQYYDGKVLWDNMRVGDALTLVREPQNPHDSNAVRVEWKGQPLGYVPRRDNRDVARQMDRGVAAQARIVNLKDARNPWQRVEFEIFVELAVARP
;
A
#
# COMPACT_ATOMS: atom_id res chain seq x y z
N VAL A 1 59.40 -34.73 -10.67
CA VAL A 1 58.75 -33.91 -9.63
C VAL A 1 57.63 -33.11 -10.29
N PHE A 2 56.40 -33.61 -10.14
CA PHE A 2 55.23 -32.89 -10.70
C PHE A 2 54.73 -31.91 -9.65
N ARG A 3 54.78 -30.60 -9.96
CA ARG A 3 54.12 -29.57 -9.16
C ARG A 3 52.69 -29.42 -9.64
N LEU A 4 51.74 -29.90 -8.84
CA LEU A 4 50.34 -29.58 -9.02
C LEU A 4 50.13 -28.11 -8.60
N ALA A 5 49.91 -27.24 -9.56
CA ALA A 5 49.41 -25.89 -9.27
C ALA A 5 47.89 -26.00 -9.03
N ALA A 6 47.48 -25.84 -7.79
CA ALA A 6 46.05 -25.72 -7.46
C ALA A 6 45.55 -24.35 -7.95
N ILE A 7 44.76 -24.36 -9.00
CA ILE A 7 44.04 -23.17 -9.45
C ILE A 7 42.85 -23.04 -8.49
N ILE A 8 42.94 -22.08 -7.57
CA ILE A 8 41.78 -21.67 -6.76
C ILE A 8 40.94 -20.80 -7.67
N ALA A 9 39.89 -21.37 -8.22
CA ALA A 9 38.87 -20.62 -8.92
C ALA A 9 38.06 -19.81 -7.88
N LEU A 10 38.39 -18.53 -7.75
CA LEU A 10 37.61 -17.60 -6.94
C LEU A 10 36.30 -17.33 -7.65
N SER A 11 35.27 -18.08 -7.26
CA SER A 11 33.92 -17.88 -7.80
C SER A 11 33.34 -16.62 -7.18
N PHE A 12 33.40 -15.50 -7.93
CA PHE A 12 32.64 -14.30 -7.59
C PHE A 12 31.17 -14.58 -7.85
N ALA A 13 30.40 -14.85 -6.78
CA ALA A 13 28.96 -14.87 -6.88
C ALA A 13 28.48 -13.44 -7.12
N LEU A 14 28.08 -13.14 -8.34
CA LEU A 14 27.38 -11.91 -8.68
C LEU A 14 26.01 -11.96 -8.02
N HIS A 15 25.87 -11.29 -6.87
CA HIS A 15 24.57 -11.06 -6.28
C HIS A 15 23.89 -9.95 -7.10
N PRO A 16 22.65 -10.16 -7.60
CA PRO A 16 21.91 -9.08 -8.23
C PRO A 16 21.74 -7.96 -7.20
N ALA A 17 22.26 -6.76 -7.52
CA ALA A 17 22.04 -5.60 -6.69
C ALA A 17 20.55 -5.27 -6.73
N CYS A 18 19.79 -5.55 -5.63
CA CYS A 18 18.44 -5.05 -5.48
C CYS A 18 18.49 -3.53 -5.45
N ALA A 19 17.72 -2.87 -6.34
CA ALA A 19 17.51 -1.43 -6.25
C ALA A 19 16.91 -1.13 -4.87
N ALA A 20 17.49 -0.18 -4.13
CA ALA A 20 16.93 0.26 -2.87
C ALA A 20 15.60 0.98 -3.17
N GLU A 21 14.50 0.44 -2.63
CA GLU A 21 13.19 1.07 -2.71
C GLU A 21 12.98 1.92 -1.47
N ALA A 22 12.70 3.21 -1.67
CA ALA A 22 12.30 4.11 -0.60
C ALA A 22 10.78 4.29 -0.65
N ARG A 23 10.13 4.21 0.50
CA ARG A 23 8.71 4.54 0.68
C ARG A 23 8.59 5.88 1.38
N ILE A 24 7.73 6.73 0.83
CA ILE A 24 7.33 7.96 1.50
C ILE A 24 5.90 7.77 1.97
N ILE A 25 5.69 7.76 3.27
CA ILE A 25 4.36 7.74 3.86
C ILE A 25 3.78 9.14 3.72
N VAL A 26 2.68 9.22 3.01
CA VAL A 26 1.99 10.48 2.74
C VAL A 26 0.93 10.75 3.80
N GLN A 27 0.23 9.70 4.24
CA GLN A 27 -0.92 9.83 5.12
C GLN A 27 -1.19 8.51 5.83
N GLN A 28 -1.66 8.61 7.07
CA GLN A 28 -2.23 7.50 7.82
C GLN A 28 -3.67 7.87 8.17
N SER A 29 -4.60 6.94 7.93
CA SER A 29 -6.04 7.23 8.04
C SER A 29 -6.82 6.05 8.58
N PRO A 30 -7.92 6.31 9.33
CA PRO A 30 -8.97 5.31 9.50
C PRO A 30 -9.70 5.09 8.18
N LEU A 31 -10.33 3.94 8.04
CA LEU A 31 -11.19 3.64 6.90
C LEU A 31 -12.61 4.16 7.17
N ALA A 32 -13.14 4.93 6.23
CA ALA A 32 -14.52 5.42 6.29
C ALA A 32 -15.48 4.42 5.63
N GLY A 33 -16.65 4.23 6.22
CA GLY A 33 -17.73 3.47 5.60
C GLY A 33 -17.61 1.96 5.67
N PHE A 34 -16.73 1.41 6.49
CA PHE A 34 -16.51 -0.04 6.63
C PHE A 34 -17.83 -0.83 6.75
N GLN A 35 -18.80 -0.33 7.49
CA GLN A 35 -20.08 -0.99 7.76
C GLN A 35 -20.98 -1.12 6.53
N TYR A 36 -20.73 -0.36 5.48
CA TYR A 36 -21.58 -0.35 4.28
C TYR A 36 -21.06 -1.23 3.13
N TYR A 37 -19.90 -1.86 3.30
CA TYR A 37 -19.22 -2.64 2.26
C TYR A 37 -18.87 -4.04 2.75
N ASP A 38 -17.94 -4.71 2.07
CA ASP A 38 -17.64 -6.12 2.27
C ASP A 38 -16.69 -6.41 3.43
N GLY A 39 -16.21 -5.39 4.14
CA GLY A 39 -15.21 -5.52 5.19
C GLY A 39 -15.59 -6.50 6.29
N LYS A 40 -16.86 -6.55 6.68
CA LYS A 40 -17.34 -7.47 7.72
C LYS A 40 -17.22 -8.93 7.29
N VAL A 41 -17.53 -9.24 6.04
CA VAL A 41 -17.43 -10.60 5.47
C VAL A 41 -15.98 -11.01 5.27
N LEU A 42 -15.12 -10.04 4.94
CA LEU A 42 -13.70 -10.27 4.63
C LEU A 42 -12.81 -10.22 5.87
N TRP A 43 -13.35 -9.83 7.01
CA TRP A 43 -12.59 -9.50 8.23
C TRP A 43 -11.59 -10.57 8.63
N ASP A 44 -12.00 -11.84 8.66
CA ASP A 44 -11.16 -12.93 9.13
C ASP A 44 -9.97 -13.23 8.20
N ASN A 45 -10.03 -12.76 6.97
CA ASN A 45 -8.99 -13.00 5.95
C ASN A 45 -7.99 -11.84 5.85
N MET A 46 -8.33 -10.66 6.36
CA MET A 46 -7.44 -9.50 6.32
C MET A 46 -6.34 -9.61 7.38
N ARG A 47 -5.15 -9.12 7.03
CA ARG A 47 -3.99 -9.08 7.92
C ARG A 47 -3.30 -7.72 7.86
N VAL A 48 -2.71 -7.31 8.97
CA VAL A 48 -1.82 -6.15 9.00
C VAL A 48 -0.68 -6.38 8.00
N GLY A 49 -0.39 -5.36 7.20
CA GLY A 49 0.58 -5.43 6.11
C GLY A 49 -0.02 -5.74 4.75
N ASP A 50 -1.29 -6.16 4.69
CA ASP A 50 -1.95 -6.43 3.41
C ASP A 50 -2.04 -5.17 2.54
N ALA A 51 -1.77 -5.34 1.25
CA ALA A 51 -1.92 -4.28 0.27
C ALA A 51 -3.40 -3.90 0.09
N LEU A 52 -3.64 -2.60 -0.01
CA LEU A 52 -4.92 -2.03 -0.38
C LEU A 52 -4.78 -1.29 -1.70
N THR A 53 -5.82 -1.33 -2.51
CA THR A 53 -5.88 -0.57 -3.76
C THR A 53 -6.71 0.68 -3.57
N LEU A 54 -6.17 1.82 -4.00
CA LEU A 54 -6.88 3.08 -4.03
C LEU A 54 -7.47 3.31 -5.42
N VAL A 55 -8.78 3.57 -5.48
CA VAL A 55 -9.50 3.81 -6.72
C VAL A 55 -10.12 5.20 -6.70
N ARG A 56 -9.65 6.05 -7.58
CA ARG A 56 -10.17 7.42 -7.72
C ARG A 56 -11.56 7.40 -8.34
N GLU A 57 -12.50 8.12 -7.73
CA GLU A 57 -13.89 8.28 -8.21
C GLU A 57 -14.23 9.76 -8.40
N PRO A 58 -13.73 10.41 -9.46
CA PRO A 58 -13.99 11.85 -9.69
C PRO A 58 -15.46 12.15 -9.98
N GLN A 59 -16.22 11.14 -10.39
CA GLN A 59 -17.65 11.26 -10.72
C GLN A 59 -18.57 10.83 -9.58
N ASN A 60 -18.02 10.60 -8.40
CA ASN A 60 -18.83 10.22 -7.24
C ASN A 60 -19.81 11.36 -6.92
N PRO A 61 -21.14 11.10 -6.88
CA PRO A 61 -22.14 12.15 -6.71
C PRO A 61 -22.12 12.79 -5.32
N HIS A 62 -21.53 12.13 -4.34
CA HIS A 62 -21.46 12.63 -2.96
C HIS A 62 -20.16 13.35 -2.64
N ASP A 63 -19.11 13.09 -3.40
CA ASP A 63 -17.79 13.65 -3.14
C ASP A 63 -16.90 13.54 -4.37
N SER A 64 -16.60 14.68 -4.99
CA SER A 64 -15.73 14.73 -6.18
C SER A 64 -14.26 14.35 -5.88
N ASN A 65 -13.86 14.33 -4.62
CA ASN A 65 -12.54 13.90 -4.17
C ASN A 65 -12.53 12.45 -3.67
N ALA A 66 -13.59 11.68 -3.92
CA ALA A 66 -13.69 10.32 -3.40
C ALA A 66 -12.56 9.42 -3.89
N VAL A 67 -11.99 8.69 -2.95
CA VAL A 67 -10.99 7.65 -3.18
C VAL A 67 -11.47 6.38 -2.48
N ARG A 68 -11.89 5.39 -3.26
CA ARG A 68 -12.34 4.09 -2.75
C ARG A 68 -11.14 3.25 -2.34
N VAL A 69 -11.29 2.53 -1.26
CA VAL A 69 -10.29 1.59 -0.74
C VAL A 69 -10.79 0.17 -0.97
N GLU A 70 -9.98 -0.65 -1.63
CA GLU A 70 -10.28 -2.04 -1.93
C GLU A 70 -9.21 -2.98 -1.35
N TRP A 71 -9.65 -4.16 -0.94
CA TRP A 71 -8.80 -5.28 -0.56
C TRP A 71 -9.04 -6.43 -1.53
N LYS A 72 -8.01 -6.85 -2.26
CA LYS A 72 -8.10 -7.91 -3.29
C LYS A 72 -9.29 -7.73 -4.25
N GLY A 73 -9.51 -6.51 -4.69
CA GLY A 73 -10.60 -6.16 -5.60
C GLY A 73 -11.97 -6.01 -4.94
N GLN A 74 -12.08 -6.20 -3.64
CA GLN A 74 -13.33 -6.05 -2.89
C GLN A 74 -13.40 -4.69 -2.19
N PRO A 75 -14.50 -3.94 -2.33
CA PRO A 75 -14.61 -2.63 -1.69
C PRO A 75 -14.69 -2.76 -0.16
N LEU A 76 -13.87 -1.99 0.54
CA LEU A 76 -13.88 -1.89 2.00
C LEU A 76 -14.50 -0.60 2.51
N GLY A 77 -14.40 0.47 1.74
CA GLY A 77 -14.81 1.79 2.13
C GLY A 77 -14.06 2.86 1.36
N TYR A 78 -13.82 3.98 2.02
CA TYR A 78 -13.20 5.16 1.42
C TYR A 78 -12.14 5.79 2.32
N VAL A 79 -11.22 6.52 1.71
CA VAL A 79 -10.41 7.49 2.44
C VAL A 79 -11.36 8.53 3.05
N PRO A 80 -11.23 8.87 4.34
CA PRO A 80 -12.14 9.84 4.96
C PRO A 80 -12.21 11.15 4.18
N ARG A 81 -13.41 11.69 4.04
CA ARG A 81 -13.66 12.91 3.27
C ARG A 81 -12.79 14.08 3.72
N ARG A 82 -12.60 14.23 5.02
CA ARG A 82 -11.76 15.29 5.61
C ARG A 82 -10.28 15.19 5.19
N ASP A 83 -9.83 14.00 4.78
CA ASP A 83 -8.41 13.70 4.53
C ASP A 83 -8.13 13.31 3.07
N ASN A 84 -9.12 13.33 2.18
CA ASN A 84 -8.98 12.77 0.84
C ASN A 84 -8.53 13.77 -0.25
N ARG A 85 -8.61 15.08 0.02
CA ARG A 85 -8.35 16.12 -0.98
C ARG A 85 -6.94 15.99 -1.57
N ASP A 86 -5.94 15.87 -0.73
CA ASP A 86 -4.56 15.87 -1.18
C ASP A 86 -4.20 14.59 -1.93
N VAL A 87 -4.64 13.44 -1.45
CA VAL A 87 -4.41 12.18 -2.15
C VAL A 87 -5.16 12.14 -3.48
N ALA A 88 -6.40 12.62 -3.54
CA ALA A 88 -7.16 12.72 -4.78
C ALA A 88 -6.44 13.59 -5.81
N ARG A 89 -5.93 14.75 -5.37
CA ARG A 89 -5.16 15.66 -6.24
C ARG A 89 -3.89 15.02 -6.77
N GLN A 90 -3.16 14.30 -5.94
CA GLN A 90 -1.95 13.61 -6.37
C GLN A 90 -2.25 12.49 -7.37
N MET A 91 -3.30 11.72 -7.13
CA MET A 91 -3.74 10.69 -8.07
C MET A 91 -4.17 11.30 -9.42
N ASP A 92 -4.87 12.43 -9.41
CA ASP A 92 -5.27 13.14 -10.62
C ASP A 92 -4.08 13.68 -11.43
N ARG A 93 -2.93 13.89 -10.78
CA ARG A 93 -1.65 14.25 -11.43
C ARG A 93 -0.84 13.05 -11.91
N GLY A 94 -1.36 11.83 -11.75
CA GLY A 94 -0.69 10.60 -12.17
C GLY A 94 0.25 9.99 -11.14
N VAL A 95 0.23 10.45 -9.89
CA VAL A 95 0.99 9.82 -8.81
C VAL A 95 0.39 8.45 -8.49
N ALA A 96 1.23 7.41 -8.51
CA ALA A 96 0.83 6.06 -8.13
C ALA A 96 0.80 5.94 -6.59
N ALA A 97 -0.31 6.36 -5.98
CA ALA A 97 -0.54 6.21 -4.56
C ALA A 97 -0.88 4.76 -4.24
N GLN A 98 -0.19 4.20 -3.26
CA GLN A 98 -0.40 2.85 -2.75
C GLN A 98 -0.86 2.91 -1.31
N ALA A 99 -1.45 1.82 -0.82
CA ALA A 99 -1.89 1.75 0.55
C ALA A 99 -1.68 0.34 1.13
N ARG A 100 -1.60 0.28 2.46
CA ARG A 100 -1.53 -0.99 3.19
C ARG A 100 -2.19 -0.87 4.55
N ILE A 101 -2.70 -1.98 5.06
CA ILE A 101 -3.27 -2.06 6.40
C ILE A 101 -2.14 -1.94 7.42
N VAL A 102 -2.29 -1.04 8.38
CA VAL A 102 -1.34 -0.88 9.49
C VAL A 102 -1.91 -1.32 10.83
N ASN A 103 -3.24 -1.32 10.97
CA ASN A 103 -3.89 -1.81 12.19
C ASN A 103 -5.27 -2.39 11.88
N LEU A 104 -5.59 -3.50 12.55
CA LEU A 104 -6.91 -4.13 12.56
C LEU A 104 -7.36 -4.30 14.00
N LYS A 105 -8.55 -3.82 14.31
CA LYS A 105 -9.13 -3.91 15.64
C LYS A 105 -10.58 -4.36 15.54
N ASP A 106 -10.94 -5.40 16.28
CA ASP A 106 -12.32 -5.85 16.39
C ASP A 106 -13.11 -4.92 17.32
N ALA A 107 -13.37 -3.71 16.85
CA ALA A 107 -14.08 -2.66 17.58
C ALA A 107 -15.56 -2.61 17.14
N ARG A 108 -16.43 -2.20 18.05
CA ARG A 108 -17.84 -1.92 17.73
C ARG A 108 -17.97 -0.71 16.82
N ASN A 109 -17.16 0.32 17.04
CA ASN A 109 -17.12 1.50 16.19
C ASN A 109 -16.42 1.16 14.88
N PRO A 110 -17.12 1.20 13.72
CA PRO A 110 -16.54 0.83 12.43
C PRO A 110 -15.34 1.70 12.03
N TRP A 111 -15.28 2.96 12.48
CA TRP A 111 -14.16 3.86 12.25
C TRP A 111 -12.85 3.41 12.90
N GLN A 112 -12.92 2.54 13.88
CA GLN A 112 -11.77 2.03 14.63
C GLN A 112 -11.29 0.66 14.15
N ARG A 113 -11.96 0.06 13.18
CA ARG A 113 -11.69 -1.32 12.76
C ARG A 113 -10.46 -1.44 11.88
N VAL A 114 -10.32 -0.56 10.91
CA VAL A 114 -9.23 -0.59 9.94
C VAL A 114 -8.52 0.75 9.93
N GLU A 115 -7.22 0.70 10.11
CA GLU A 115 -6.32 1.83 9.91
C GLU A 115 -5.34 1.46 8.82
N PHE A 116 -5.08 2.37 7.90
CA PHE A 116 -4.18 2.15 6.77
C PHE A 116 -3.28 3.36 6.55
N GLU A 117 -2.18 3.12 5.87
CA GLU A 117 -1.30 4.19 5.41
C GLU A 117 -1.29 4.25 3.89
N ILE A 118 -1.20 5.47 3.40
CA ILE A 118 -0.98 5.78 1.98
C ILE A 118 0.49 6.14 1.81
N PHE A 119 1.12 5.56 0.81
CA PHE A 119 2.54 5.78 0.54
C PHE A 119 2.82 5.83 -0.97
N VAL A 120 3.96 6.39 -1.31
CA VAL A 120 4.50 6.41 -2.66
C VAL A 120 5.85 5.69 -2.63
N GLU A 121 6.06 4.76 -3.56
CA GLU A 121 7.35 4.12 -3.74
C GLU A 121 8.21 4.93 -4.71
N LEU A 122 9.44 5.19 -4.30
CA LEU A 122 10.44 5.84 -5.12
C LEU A 122 11.55 4.83 -5.42
N ALA A 123 11.80 4.58 -6.70
CA ALA A 123 12.99 3.86 -7.11
C ALA A 123 14.19 4.77 -6.92
N VAL A 124 15.10 4.41 -5.99
CA VAL A 124 16.37 5.10 -5.83
C VAL A 124 17.38 4.44 -6.76
N ALA A 125 17.76 5.16 -7.84
CA ALA A 125 18.85 4.72 -8.68
C ALA A 125 20.14 4.74 -7.87
N ARG A 126 20.84 3.59 -7.80
CA ARG A 126 22.22 3.57 -7.26
C ARG A 126 23.15 4.21 -8.27
N PRO A 127 24.09 5.08 -7.82
CA PRO A 127 25.15 5.58 -8.69
C PRO A 127 26.06 4.45 -9.18
#